data_6d1d421db51f3b27a8fe0738e37342b1
#
_entry.id   6d1d421db51f3b27a8fe0738e37342b1
#
_cell.length_a   1.000
_cell.length_b   1.000
_cell.length_c   1.000
_cell.angle_alpha   90.00
_cell.angle_beta   90.00
_cell.angle_gamma   90.00
#
_symmetry.space_group_name_H-M   'P 1'
#
loop_
_entity.id
_entity.type
_entity.pdbx_description
1 polymer ?
#
loop_
_entity_poly.entity_id
_entity_poly.type
_entity_poly.pdbx_seq_one_letter_code
_entity_poly.pdbx_strand_id
1 'polypeptide(L)'
;MHVIVVGSGIAGLSAALTAAQTGAQVTVVERASEGEHGGNTRYTEAYLRMKSMDEVADDFIDHFMANAGGYTDPGIEQEMVRDHADWSPLARSQSMVDPDLLGAFADHAGSTLRWLEQAGLRFDFLPTAFITTTTTRLLPIGGGLAMVETLTQACKACGVTFRFETTARALLTRDNRVTGLATSNGDVSGDAVILACGGFEGNPEMLARYVGAPAINLRPVARGGHYNKGEGIRMALDIGAAPNGDFGSYHAEPIDPRSGLAEPAIFTFPYGVLVNKQGQRFTDEAPGTVDAHYENVTRRIYEQRDGIAWLIVDARIDDVPNWQKGSRTDQPPIKADSIEALAEKLDLPADALCETMARYNAACVEGAFKPLEKDGLATQGLTPPKSHWARPVDCAPFLAWPIISANVFTFGGLKVDRHARVIDQDGRAIPGLYAAGETMGIYYRTYTGSTSVLRGAVFGRQAALHASGRTQ
;
A
#
# COMPACT_ATOMS: atom_id res chain seq x y z
N MET A 1 7.12 13.60 -30.48
CA MET A 1 6.87 12.36 -29.74
C MET A 1 5.58 12.52 -28.94
N HIS A 2 4.69 11.53 -28.98
CA HIS A 2 3.44 11.51 -28.23
C HIS A 2 3.48 10.39 -27.18
N VAL A 3 3.38 10.75 -25.90
CA VAL A 3 3.34 9.82 -24.75
C VAL A 3 1.91 9.72 -24.23
N ILE A 4 1.42 8.50 -24.11
CA ILE A 4 0.12 8.19 -23.52
C ILE A 4 0.36 7.67 -22.10
N VAL A 5 -0.27 8.29 -21.12
CA VAL A 5 -0.22 7.87 -19.72
C VAL A 5 -1.58 7.35 -19.30
N VAL A 6 -1.64 6.15 -18.73
CA VAL A 6 -2.87 5.52 -18.28
C VAL A 6 -2.96 5.61 -16.75
N GLY A 7 -3.88 6.42 -16.25
CA GLY A 7 -4.06 6.73 -14.84
C GLY A 7 -3.45 8.07 -14.42
N SER A 8 -4.05 8.70 -13.42
CA SER A 8 -3.67 10.04 -12.91
C SER A 8 -3.37 10.05 -11.39
N GLY A 9 -2.95 8.91 -10.83
CA GLY A 9 -2.30 8.86 -9.51
C GLY A 9 -0.89 9.43 -9.58
N ILE A 10 -0.13 9.38 -8.46
CA ILE A 10 1.23 9.95 -8.37
C ILE A 10 2.14 9.45 -9.51
N ALA A 11 2.07 8.18 -9.86
CA ALA A 11 2.89 7.61 -10.93
C ALA A 11 2.57 8.22 -12.29
N GLY A 12 1.28 8.30 -12.62
CA GLY A 12 0.82 8.86 -13.90
C GLY A 12 1.08 10.36 -14.00
N LEU A 13 0.80 11.13 -12.95
CA LEU A 13 1.05 12.57 -12.93
C LEU A 13 2.55 12.89 -13.00
N SER A 14 3.39 12.11 -12.30
CA SER A 14 4.86 12.27 -12.39
C SER A 14 5.36 11.93 -13.79
N ALA A 15 4.83 10.89 -14.43
CA ALA A 15 5.15 10.55 -15.81
C ALA A 15 4.69 11.64 -16.78
N ALA A 16 3.46 12.09 -16.66
CA ALA A 16 2.87 13.09 -17.57
C ALA A 16 3.60 14.43 -17.48
N LEU A 17 3.85 14.92 -16.27
CA LEU A 17 4.57 16.18 -16.09
C LEU A 17 6.01 16.08 -16.61
N THR A 18 6.71 15.01 -16.29
CA THR A 18 8.09 14.81 -16.74
C THR A 18 8.16 14.73 -18.29
N ALA A 19 7.27 13.95 -18.91
CA ALA A 19 7.24 13.86 -20.37
C ALA A 19 6.94 15.24 -21.02
N ALA A 20 5.98 15.98 -20.49
CA ALA A 20 5.66 17.32 -20.97
C ALA A 20 6.85 18.29 -20.81
N GLN A 21 7.55 18.25 -19.69
CA GLN A 21 8.77 19.05 -19.46
C GLN A 21 9.93 18.72 -20.42
N THR A 22 9.95 17.49 -20.97
CA THR A 22 10.92 17.13 -22.04
C THR A 22 10.47 17.59 -23.44
N GLY A 23 9.29 18.18 -23.58
CA GLY A 23 8.73 18.66 -24.86
C GLY A 23 7.90 17.61 -25.60
N ALA A 24 7.54 16.51 -24.97
CA ALA A 24 6.61 15.55 -25.58
C ALA A 24 5.16 16.06 -25.54
N GLN A 25 4.37 15.71 -26.55
CA GLN A 25 2.92 15.77 -26.46
C GLN A 25 2.46 14.68 -25.49
N VAL A 26 1.58 15.00 -24.56
CA VAL A 26 1.12 14.02 -23.55
C VAL A 26 -0.39 13.97 -23.48
N THR A 27 -0.93 12.76 -23.49
CA THR A 27 -2.33 12.47 -23.21
C THR A 27 -2.45 11.56 -22.00
N VAL A 28 -3.11 12.02 -20.94
CA VAL A 28 -3.49 11.21 -19.79
C VAL A 28 -4.88 10.66 -20.02
N VAL A 29 -5.03 9.34 -19.91
CA VAL A 29 -6.31 8.62 -19.96
C VAL A 29 -6.66 8.20 -18.54
N GLU A 30 -7.76 8.73 -18.01
CA GLU A 30 -8.22 8.48 -16.64
C GLU A 30 -9.67 8.01 -16.66
N ARG A 31 -9.98 6.94 -15.92
CA ARG A 31 -11.33 6.37 -15.88
C ARG A 31 -12.26 7.13 -14.95
N ALA A 32 -11.72 7.73 -13.88
CA ALA A 32 -12.49 8.54 -12.97
C ALA A 32 -12.90 9.88 -13.62
N SER A 33 -13.91 10.51 -13.02
CA SER A 33 -14.23 11.89 -13.33
C SER A 33 -13.11 12.84 -12.90
N GLU A 34 -13.10 14.06 -13.43
CA GLU A 34 -12.12 15.08 -13.01
C GLU A 34 -12.17 15.38 -11.51
N GLY A 35 -13.34 15.30 -10.88
CA GLY A 35 -13.48 15.53 -9.43
C GLY A 35 -12.96 14.40 -8.55
N GLU A 36 -12.85 13.18 -9.09
CA GLU A 36 -12.50 11.97 -8.34
C GLU A 36 -11.16 11.33 -8.75
N HIS A 37 -10.49 11.90 -9.75
CA HIS A 37 -9.23 11.34 -10.25
C HIS A 37 -8.11 11.36 -9.20
N GLY A 38 -7.05 10.60 -9.44
CA GLY A 38 -5.89 10.51 -8.55
C GLY A 38 -5.73 9.15 -7.88
N GLY A 39 -6.68 8.23 -8.05
CA GLY A 39 -6.63 6.87 -7.50
C GLY A 39 -6.42 6.86 -5.99
N ASN A 40 -5.70 5.88 -5.48
CA ASN A 40 -5.35 5.80 -4.05
C ASN A 40 -4.47 6.97 -3.57
N THR A 41 -3.68 7.57 -4.45
CA THR A 41 -2.85 8.75 -4.10
C THR A 41 -3.68 9.87 -3.50
N ARG A 42 -4.88 10.13 -4.02
CA ARG A 42 -5.77 11.17 -3.54
C ARG A 42 -6.14 11.04 -2.05
N TYR A 43 -6.17 9.82 -1.54
CA TYR A 43 -6.70 9.48 -0.22
C TYR A 43 -5.64 9.12 0.82
N THR A 44 -4.37 9.01 0.42
CA THR A 44 -3.27 8.62 1.30
C THR A 44 -2.67 9.82 2.03
N GLU A 45 -2.13 9.57 3.23
CA GLU A 45 -1.24 10.51 3.90
C GLU A 45 0.10 10.67 3.17
N ALA A 46 0.45 9.69 2.33
CA ALA A 46 1.61 9.70 1.45
C ALA A 46 2.97 9.74 2.16
N TYR A 47 3.14 8.97 3.24
CA TYR A 47 4.42 8.85 3.92
C TYR A 47 5.52 8.33 2.99
N LEU A 48 6.70 8.92 3.11
CA LEU A 48 7.86 8.59 2.31
C LEU A 48 8.99 8.07 3.22
N ARG A 49 9.56 6.92 2.86
CA ARG A 49 10.65 6.26 3.61
C ARG A 49 11.98 6.97 3.33
N MET A 50 12.07 8.19 3.79
CA MET A 50 13.23 9.06 3.60
C MET A 50 13.76 9.49 4.96
N LYS A 51 15.08 9.56 5.13
CA LYS A 51 15.71 10.19 6.30
C LYS A 51 15.94 11.69 6.10
N SER A 52 15.98 12.14 4.85
CA SER A 52 16.08 13.54 4.45
C SER A 52 15.43 13.75 3.09
N MET A 53 15.44 14.98 2.59
CA MET A 53 14.95 15.26 1.22
C MET A 53 15.82 14.64 0.12
N ASP A 54 17.03 14.26 0.43
CA ASP A 54 18.00 13.77 -0.55
C ASP A 54 18.33 12.29 -0.39
N GLU A 55 18.04 11.69 0.79
CA GLU A 55 18.46 10.33 1.11
C GLU A 55 17.30 9.47 1.63
N VAL A 56 17.21 8.26 1.12
CA VAL A 56 16.30 7.22 1.64
C VAL A 56 16.70 6.80 3.06
N ALA A 57 15.77 6.15 3.79
CA ALA A 57 16.07 5.57 5.11
C ALA A 57 17.21 4.55 5.01
N ASP A 58 18.05 4.46 6.04
CA ASP A 58 19.26 3.61 6.01
C ASP A 58 18.95 2.12 5.81
N ASP A 59 17.77 1.66 6.25
CA ASP A 59 17.29 0.30 6.09
C ASP A 59 16.50 0.04 4.79
N PHE A 60 16.53 0.96 3.82
CA PHE A 60 15.66 0.93 2.65
C PHE A 60 15.75 -0.39 1.85
N ILE A 61 16.96 -0.76 1.44
CA ILE A 61 17.21 -1.99 0.68
C ILE A 61 17.00 -3.23 1.55
N ASP A 62 17.58 -3.24 2.76
CA ASP A 62 17.52 -4.38 3.67
C ASP A 62 16.08 -4.74 4.03
N HIS A 63 15.21 -3.74 4.18
CA HIS A 63 13.82 -3.95 4.48
C HIS A 63 13.05 -4.58 3.31
N PHE A 64 13.33 -4.20 2.06
CA PHE A 64 12.79 -4.89 0.89
C PHE A 64 13.23 -6.35 0.83
N MET A 65 14.53 -6.61 1.05
CA MET A 65 15.08 -7.95 1.04
C MET A 65 14.49 -8.82 2.17
N ALA A 66 14.37 -8.28 3.38
CA ALA A 66 13.75 -8.98 4.51
C ALA A 66 12.27 -9.32 4.27
N ASN A 67 11.56 -8.50 3.51
CA ASN A 67 10.16 -8.69 3.17
C ASN A 67 9.92 -9.56 1.93
N ALA A 68 10.99 -9.99 1.23
CA ALA A 68 10.87 -10.79 0.01
C ALA A 68 10.16 -12.13 0.26
N GLY A 69 10.52 -12.82 1.35
CA GLY A 69 9.96 -14.13 1.66
C GLY A 69 10.26 -15.19 0.60
N GLY A 70 9.76 -16.39 0.84
CA GLY A 70 9.89 -17.50 -0.13
C GLY A 70 11.28 -18.16 -0.13
N TYR A 71 11.41 -19.14 -1.03
CA TYR A 71 12.67 -19.79 -1.31
C TYR A 71 13.13 -19.34 -2.69
N THR A 72 14.28 -18.69 -2.75
CA THR A 72 14.89 -18.28 -4.00
C THR A 72 15.81 -19.38 -4.53
N ASP A 73 16.05 -19.39 -5.84
CA ASP A 73 17.03 -20.29 -6.46
C ASP A 73 18.43 -19.69 -6.30
N PRO A 74 19.35 -20.35 -5.54
CA PRO A 74 20.69 -19.81 -5.31
C PRO A 74 21.49 -19.59 -6.59
N GLY A 75 21.21 -20.35 -7.65
CA GLY A 75 21.88 -20.19 -8.94
C GLY A 75 21.45 -18.89 -9.63
N ILE A 76 20.17 -18.55 -9.56
CA ILE A 76 19.64 -17.28 -10.08
C ILE A 76 20.14 -16.11 -9.23
N GLU A 77 20.15 -16.24 -7.90
CA GLU A 77 20.69 -15.20 -7.01
C GLU A 77 22.16 -14.89 -7.31
N GLN A 78 23.00 -15.92 -7.52
CA GLN A 78 24.40 -15.74 -7.90
C GLN A 78 24.57 -15.05 -9.25
N GLU A 79 23.63 -15.22 -10.16
CA GLU A 79 23.61 -14.50 -11.42
C GLU A 79 23.24 -13.02 -11.21
N MET A 80 22.27 -12.74 -10.34
CA MET A 80 21.77 -11.40 -10.08
C MET A 80 22.72 -10.50 -9.26
N VAL A 81 23.79 -11.04 -8.66
CA VAL A 81 24.86 -10.22 -8.05
C VAL A 81 25.88 -9.68 -9.07
N ARG A 82 25.78 -10.11 -10.35
CA ARG A 82 26.60 -9.56 -11.46
C ARG A 82 25.95 -8.29 -11.98
N ASP A 83 26.69 -7.60 -12.88
CA ASP A 83 26.12 -6.47 -13.60
C ASP A 83 24.83 -6.88 -14.34
N HIS A 84 23.79 -6.08 -14.27
CA HIS A 84 22.51 -6.38 -14.90
C HIS A 84 22.61 -6.70 -16.40
N ALA A 85 23.60 -6.11 -17.08
CA ALA A 85 23.88 -6.40 -18.49
C ALA A 85 24.27 -7.87 -18.75
N ASP A 86 24.82 -8.55 -17.72
CA ASP A 86 25.26 -9.94 -17.79
C ASP A 86 24.22 -10.96 -17.33
N TRP A 87 23.05 -10.49 -16.90
CA TRP A 87 21.95 -11.39 -16.51
C TRP A 87 21.40 -12.14 -17.72
N SER A 88 21.11 -13.42 -17.54
CA SER A 88 20.40 -14.21 -18.55
C SER A 88 18.96 -13.70 -18.76
N PRO A 89 18.34 -14.00 -19.91
CA PRO A 89 16.91 -13.75 -20.10
C PRO A 89 16.05 -14.36 -19.00
N LEU A 90 16.43 -15.56 -18.49
CA LEU A 90 15.74 -16.21 -17.39
C LEU A 90 15.76 -15.36 -16.12
N ALA A 91 16.94 -14.89 -15.68
CA ALA A 91 17.07 -14.05 -14.49
C ALA A 91 16.29 -12.73 -14.63
N ARG A 92 16.35 -12.12 -15.83
CA ARG A 92 15.62 -10.85 -16.10
C ARG A 92 14.11 -10.98 -16.05
N SER A 93 13.55 -12.14 -16.37
CA SER A 93 12.10 -12.38 -16.36
C SER A 93 11.56 -12.95 -15.06
N GLN A 94 12.43 -13.39 -14.13
CA GLN A 94 11.98 -13.99 -12.87
C GLN A 94 11.21 -13.00 -11.99
N SER A 95 10.12 -13.48 -11.38
CA SER A 95 9.39 -12.74 -10.35
C SER A 95 10.11 -12.85 -9.02
N MET A 96 10.97 -11.89 -8.73
CA MET A 96 11.72 -11.80 -7.48
C MET A 96 12.14 -10.35 -7.23
N VAL A 97 12.61 -10.06 -6.02
CA VAL A 97 13.20 -8.75 -5.70
C VAL A 97 14.41 -8.53 -6.59
N ASP A 98 14.37 -7.45 -7.35
CA ASP A 98 15.39 -7.10 -8.33
C ASP A 98 16.34 -6.05 -7.71
N PRO A 99 17.60 -6.39 -7.41
CA PRO A 99 18.53 -5.48 -6.76
C PRO A 99 18.90 -4.27 -7.63
N ASP A 100 18.95 -4.40 -8.96
CA ASP A 100 19.21 -3.28 -9.88
C ASP A 100 18.04 -2.29 -9.86
N LEU A 101 16.81 -2.79 -9.83
CA LEU A 101 15.60 -1.98 -9.70
C LEU A 101 15.55 -1.25 -8.35
N LEU A 102 15.88 -1.94 -7.23
CA LEU A 102 15.92 -1.33 -5.91
C LEU A 102 17.02 -0.28 -5.78
N GLY A 103 18.20 -0.53 -6.35
CA GLY A 103 19.28 0.44 -6.42
C GLY A 103 18.83 1.70 -7.16
N ALA A 104 18.24 1.55 -8.36
CA ALA A 104 17.70 2.68 -9.11
C ALA A 104 16.60 3.43 -8.33
N PHE A 105 15.77 2.72 -7.58
CA PHE A 105 14.75 3.34 -6.73
C PHE A 105 15.38 4.25 -5.67
N ALA A 106 16.37 3.75 -4.93
CA ALA A 106 17.08 4.51 -3.90
C ALA A 106 17.82 5.72 -4.49
N ASP A 107 18.57 5.53 -5.59
CA ASP A 107 19.38 6.54 -6.25
C ASP A 107 18.55 7.72 -6.77
N HIS A 108 17.34 7.46 -7.26
CA HIS A 108 16.49 8.50 -7.85
C HIS A 108 15.48 9.12 -6.88
N ALA A 109 15.39 8.62 -5.65
CA ALA A 109 14.41 9.10 -4.66
C ALA A 109 14.63 10.58 -4.32
N GLY A 110 15.83 10.97 -3.90
CA GLY A 110 16.14 12.34 -3.50
C GLY A 110 15.95 13.34 -4.66
N SER A 111 16.48 13.02 -5.85
CA SER A 111 16.30 13.89 -7.04
C SER A 111 14.84 14.03 -7.44
N THR A 112 14.03 12.99 -7.21
CA THR A 112 12.57 13.05 -7.47
C THR A 112 11.86 13.92 -6.44
N LEU A 113 12.21 13.86 -5.17
CA LEU A 113 11.64 14.76 -4.16
C LEU A 113 11.95 16.21 -4.43
N ARG A 114 13.18 16.54 -4.82
CA ARG A 114 13.57 17.90 -5.21
C ARG A 114 12.78 18.38 -6.44
N TRP A 115 12.53 17.49 -7.39
CA TRP A 115 11.69 17.79 -8.55
C TRP A 115 10.23 18.04 -8.15
N LEU A 116 9.67 17.27 -7.20
CA LEU A 116 8.33 17.49 -6.65
C LEU A 116 8.23 18.84 -5.91
N GLU A 117 9.27 19.25 -5.17
CA GLU A 117 9.32 20.59 -4.58
C GLU A 117 9.30 21.69 -5.64
N GLN A 118 10.06 21.53 -6.72
CA GLN A 118 10.05 22.46 -7.86
C GLN A 118 8.69 22.51 -8.56
N ALA A 119 7.94 21.43 -8.56
CA ALA A 119 6.56 21.39 -9.06
C ALA A 119 5.54 22.08 -8.13
N GLY A 120 5.96 22.50 -6.92
CA GLY A 120 5.16 23.27 -5.97
C GLY A 120 4.73 22.49 -4.71
N LEU A 121 5.17 21.26 -4.53
CA LEU A 121 4.91 20.49 -3.32
C LEU A 121 5.82 20.95 -2.17
N ARG A 122 5.32 20.80 -0.94
CA ARG A 122 6.10 21.04 0.27
C ARG A 122 6.05 19.79 1.14
N PHE A 123 7.15 19.51 1.82
CA PHE A 123 7.29 18.35 2.69
C PHE A 123 7.66 18.78 4.10
N ASP A 124 7.28 17.97 5.09
CA ASP A 124 7.65 18.16 6.48
C ASP A 124 7.91 16.78 7.11
N PHE A 125 8.62 16.79 8.25
CA PHE A 125 8.81 15.58 9.04
C PHE A 125 7.59 15.33 9.91
N LEU A 126 7.14 14.06 9.92
CA LEU A 126 5.96 13.68 10.65
C LEU A 126 6.24 13.64 12.17
N PRO A 127 5.54 14.43 12.99
CA PRO A 127 5.46 14.13 14.41
C PRO A 127 4.53 12.92 14.59
N THR A 128 5.09 11.79 14.99
CA THR A 128 4.33 10.56 15.19
C THR A 128 3.44 10.65 16.42
N ALA A 129 2.16 10.28 16.28
CA ALA A 129 1.24 10.18 17.41
C ALA A 129 1.50 8.93 18.28
N PHE A 130 2.22 7.94 17.72
CA PHE A 130 2.58 6.67 18.35
C PHE A 130 4.08 6.45 18.28
N ILE A 131 4.57 5.51 19.12
CA ILE A 131 5.93 4.99 19.00
C ILE A 131 6.05 4.32 17.64
N THR A 132 7.07 4.70 16.89
CA THR A 132 7.45 4.05 15.64
C THR A 132 8.80 3.37 15.79
N THR A 133 8.95 2.22 15.11
CA THR A 133 10.23 1.49 15.06
C THR A 133 11.23 2.20 14.15
N THR A 134 10.73 2.82 13.09
CA THR A 134 11.55 3.52 12.11
C THR A 134 11.58 5.00 12.39
N THR A 135 12.76 5.54 12.27
CA THR A 135 13.05 6.96 12.32
C THR A 135 12.32 7.73 11.20
N THR A 136 12.55 8.96 11.13
CA THR A 136 12.13 10.02 10.23
C THR A 136 11.38 9.58 8.97
N ARG A 137 10.14 10.04 8.87
CA ARG A 137 9.33 9.94 7.64
C ARG A 137 8.99 11.35 7.18
N LEU A 138 9.13 11.58 5.89
CA LEU A 138 8.62 12.78 5.24
C LEU A 138 7.17 12.57 4.83
N LEU A 139 6.39 13.64 4.87
CA LEU A 139 5.04 13.68 4.29
C LEU A 139 4.86 14.95 3.48
N PRO A 140 4.08 14.91 2.40
CA PRO A 140 3.66 16.12 1.71
C PRO A 140 2.65 16.87 2.57
N ILE A 141 2.83 18.17 2.72
CA ILE A 141 1.86 19.03 3.41
C ILE A 141 0.56 19.03 2.61
N GLY A 142 -0.53 18.61 3.25
CA GLY A 142 -1.83 18.39 2.60
C GLY A 142 -2.02 16.97 2.03
N GLY A 143 -1.10 16.05 2.31
CA GLY A 143 -1.23 14.64 1.97
C GLY A 143 -1.25 14.36 0.46
N GLY A 144 -1.76 13.21 0.10
CA GLY A 144 -1.86 12.77 -1.29
C GLY A 144 -2.79 13.62 -2.14
N LEU A 145 -3.82 14.24 -1.55
CA LEU A 145 -4.68 15.16 -2.28
C LEU A 145 -3.90 16.36 -2.83
N ALA A 146 -3.05 16.97 -2.00
CA ALA A 146 -2.20 18.07 -2.44
C ALA A 146 -1.24 17.65 -3.56
N MET A 147 -0.73 16.41 -3.52
CA MET A 147 0.09 15.87 -4.62
C MET A 147 -0.70 15.80 -5.92
N VAL A 148 -1.93 15.26 -5.88
CA VAL A 148 -2.79 15.15 -7.07
C VAL A 148 -3.12 16.52 -7.65
N GLU A 149 -3.55 17.46 -6.83
CA GLU A 149 -3.97 18.80 -7.25
C GLU A 149 -2.80 19.60 -7.82
N THR A 150 -1.66 19.64 -7.11
CA THR A 150 -0.46 20.37 -7.55
C THR A 150 0.07 19.84 -8.86
N LEU A 151 0.24 18.52 -8.97
CA LEU A 151 0.79 17.93 -10.19
C LEU A 151 -0.19 18.00 -11.36
N THR A 152 -1.50 17.91 -11.12
CA THR A 152 -2.51 18.10 -12.18
C THR A 152 -2.46 19.52 -12.74
N GLN A 153 -2.35 20.52 -11.87
CA GLN A 153 -2.18 21.91 -12.28
C GLN A 153 -0.88 22.12 -13.09
N ALA A 154 0.23 21.57 -12.60
CA ALA A 154 1.51 21.65 -13.32
C ALA A 154 1.44 20.96 -14.70
N CYS A 155 0.80 19.79 -14.80
CA CYS A 155 0.56 19.11 -16.06
C CYS A 155 -0.28 19.97 -17.03
N LYS A 156 -1.39 20.55 -16.56
CA LYS A 156 -2.24 21.43 -17.38
C LYS A 156 -1.47 22.66 -17.86
N ALA A 157 -0.65 23.27 -16.99
CA ALA A 157 0.21 24.39 -17.36
C ALA A 157 1.26 24.03 -18.43
N CYS A 158 1.72 22.77 -18.47
CA CYS A 158 2.62 22.24 -19.50
C CYS A 158 1.89 21.72 -20.76
N GLY A 159 0.57 21.92 -20.89
CA GLY A 159 -0.19 21.53 -22.08
C GLY A 159 -0.58 20.04 -22.14
N VAL A 160 -0.54 19.32 -21.03
CA VAL A 160 -1.00 17.92 -20.95
C VAL A 160 -2.50 17.86 -21.19
N THR A 161 -2.93 16.97 -22.09
CA THR A 161 -4.35 16.71 -22.35
C THR A 161 -4.85 15.61 -21.42
N PHE A 162 -5.92 15.86 -20.67
CA PHE A 162 -6.60 14.87 -19.86
C PHE A 162 -7.88 14.38 -20.55
N ARG A 163 -8.05 13.07 -20.60
CA ARG A 163 -9.30 12.39 -21.02
C ARG A 163 -9.87 11.66 -19.81
N PHE A 164 -10.67 12.36 -19.05
CA PHE A 164 -11.41 11.79 -17.92
C PHE A 164 -12.57 10.90 -18.40
N GLU A 165 -13.12 10.08 -17.50
CA GLU A 165 -14.21 9.14 -17.77
C GLU A 165 -13.91 8.24 -19.00
N THR A 166 -12.64 7.94 -19.20
CA THR A 166 -12.12 7.17 -20.33
C THR A 166 -11.37 5.94 -19.84
N THR A 167 -11.92 4.77 -20.12
CA THR A 167 -11.34 3.48 -19.67
C THR A 167 -10.42 2.91 -20.73
N ALA A 168 -9.17 2.60 -20.36
CA ALA A 168 -8.24 1.83 -21.18
C ALA A 168 -8.74 0.37 -21.31
N ARG A 169 -8.66 -0.21 -22.51
CA ARG A 169 -9.21 -1.54 -22.79
C ARG A 169 -8.20 -2.52 -23.36
N ALA A 170 -7.32 -2.08 -24.26
CA ALA A 170 -6.29 -2.90 -24.88
C ALA A 170 -5.10 -2.06 -25.34
N LEU A 171 -3.92 -2.65 -25.34
CA LEU A 171 -2.75 -2.09 -25.99
C LEU A 171 -2.82 -2.33 -27.50
N LEU A 172 -2.55 -1.29 -28.28
CA LEU A 172 -2.42 -1.40 -29.74
C LEU A 172 -0.97 -1.72 -30.07
N THR A 173 -0.76 -2.78 -30.84
CA THR A 173 0.60 -3.24 -31.20
C THR A 173 0.77 -3.27 -32.72
N ARG A 174 1.99 -2.98 -33.17
CA ARG A 174 2.44 -3.17 -34.55
C ARG A 174 3.92 -3.58 -34.54
N ASP A 175 4.27 -4.62 -35.26
CA ASP A 175 5.65 -5.09 -35.41
C ASP A 175 6.34 -5.29 -34.01
N ASN A 176 5.68 -5.99 -33.10
CA ASN A 176 6.11 -6.24 -31.72
C ASN A 176 6.38 -4.97 -30.89
N ARG A 177 5.83 -3.82 -31.28
CA ARG A 177 5.92 -2.55 -30.58
C ARG A 177 4.54 -2.08 -30.15
N VAL A 178 4.41 -1.50 -28.97
CA VAL A 178 3.21 -0.79 -28.53
C VAL A 178 3.16 0.58 -29.23
N THR A 179 2.04 0.84 -29.91
CA THR A 179 1.83 2.03 -30.74
C THR A 179 0.59 2.84 -30.35
N GLY A 180 -0.05 2.46 -29.24
CA GLY A 180 -1.23 3.16 -28.77
C GLY A 180 -2.07 2.37 -27.77
N LEU A 181 -3.26 2.89 -27.55
CA LEU A 181 -4.22 2.40 -26.56
C LEU A 181 -5.63 2.43 -27.17
N ALA A 182 -6.34 1.31 -27.11
CA ALA A 182 -7.78 1.27 -27.33
C ALA A 182 -8.50 1.69 -26.05
N THR A 183 -9.48 2.59 -26.15
CA THR A 183 -10.22 3.10 -24.99
C THR A 183 -11.74 3.00 -25.18
N SER A 184 -12.50 3.28 -24.12
CA SER A 184 -13.97 3.40 -24.20
C SER A 184 -14.45 4.52 -25.15
N ASN A 185 -13.59 5.52 -25.40
CA ASN A 185 -13.90 6.73 -26.18
C ASN A 185 -13.02 6.84 -27.44
N GLY A 186 -12.72 5.69 -28.07
CA GLY A 186 -11.90 5.59 -29.27
C GLY A 186 -10.42 5.37 -28.99
N ASP A 187 -9.68 5.04 -30.06
CA ASP A 187 -8.26 4.74 -29.97
C ASP A 187 -7.41 5.99 -29.83
N VAL A 188 -6.28 5.85 -29.15
CA VAL A 188 -5.24 6.88 -28.99
C VAL A 188 -3.94 6.32 -29.51
N SER A 189 -3.41 6.87 -30.59
CA SER A 189 -2.09 6.50 -31.10
C SER A 189 -0.99 7.31 -30.44
N GLY A 190 0.16 6.68 -30.16
CA GLY A 190 1.31 7.32 -29.55
C GLY A 190 2.59 6.51 -29.73
N ASP A 191 3.71 7.13 -29.44
CA ASP A 191 5.03 6.52 -29.57
C ASP A 191 5.41 5.67 -28.34
N ALA A 192 4.80 5.95 -27.19
CA ALA A 192 4.97 5.21 -25.94
C ALA A 192 3.69 5.24 -25.10
N VAL A 193 3.44 4.15 -24.37
CA VAL A 193 2.37 4.00 -23.38
C VAL A 193 2.99 3.72 -22.01
N ILE A 194 2.63 4.51 -21.00
CA ILE A 194 3.03 4.34 -19.60
C ILE A 194 1.81 3.91 -18.80
N LEU A 195 1.81 2.66 -18.33
CA LEU A 195 0.75 2.09 -17.49
C LEU A 195 0.99 2.52 -16.03
N ALA A 196 0.12 3.36 -15.51
CA ALA A 196 0.16 3.89 -14.15
C ALA A 196 -1.23 3.86 -13.49
N CYS A 197 -2.01 2.83 -13.81
CA CYS A 197 -3.43 2.72 -13.52
C CYS A 197 -3.75 1.85 -12.28
N GLY A 198 -2.81 1.74 -11.35
CA GLY A 198 -2.99 1.02 -10.09
C GLY A 198 -2.92 -0.50 -10.23
N GLY A 199 -3.36 -1.19 -9.20
CA GLY A 199 -3.44 -2.63 -9.12
C GLY A 199 -4.84 -3.17 -9.37
N PHE A 200 -5.26 -4.17 -8.56
CA PHE A 200 -6.55 -4.84 -8.75
C PHE A 200 -7.40 -4.96 -7.48
N GLU A 201 -7.15 -4.14 -6.46
CA GLU A 201 -7.88 -4.15 -5.19
C GLU A 201 -9.38 -3.89 -5.32
N GLY A 202 -9.82 -3.26 -6.40
CA GLY A 202 -11.22 -3.05 -6.74
C GLY A 202 -11.83 -4.14 -7.65
N ASN A 203 -11.10 -5.23 -7.94
CA ASN A 203 -11.55 -6.30 -8.82
C ASN A 203 -11.78 -7.61 -8.05
N PRO A 204 -13.04 -7.96 -7.71
CA PRO A 204 -13.32 -9.14 -6.92
C PRO A 204 -12.94 -10.46 -7.62
N GLU A 205 -12.95 -10.51 -8.97
CA GLU A 205 -12.52 -11.71 -9.71
C GLU A 205 -11.02 -11.95 -9.55
N MET A 206 -10.19 -10.91 -9.75
CA MET A 206 -8.74 -11.04 -9.58
C MET A 206 -8.36 -11.30 -8.12
N LEU A 207 -9.03 -10.66 -7.16
CA LEU A 207 -8.83 -10.93 -5.74
C LEU A 207 -9.17 -12.38 -5.39
N ALA A 208 -10.30 -12.90 -5.85
CA ALA A 208 -10.67 -14.30 -5.62
C ALA A 208 -9.69 -15.29 -6.27
N ARG A 209 -9.17 -14.95 -7.45
CA ARG A 209 -8.20 -15.76 -8.19
C ARG A 209 -6.84 -15.83 -7.49
N TYR A 210 -6.32 -14.70 -7.04
CA TYR A 210 -4.95 -14.60 -6.55
C TYR A 210 -4.84 -14.65 -5.03
N VAL A 211 -5.71 -13.96 -4.30
CA VAL A 211 -5.72 -13.92 -2.83
C VAL A 211 -6.52 -15.07 -2.23
N GLY A 212 -7.51 -15.59 -2.99
CA GLY A 212 -8.35 -16.71 -2.59
C GLY A 212 -9.79 -16.34 -2.27
N ALA A 213 -10.64 -17.36 -2.09
CA ALA A 213 -12.08 -17.19 -1.86
C ALA A 213 -12.45 -16.26 -0.68
N PRO A 214 -11.72 -16.24 0.46
CA PRO A 214 -11.99 -15.31 1.55
C PRO A 214 -11.85 -13.83 1.17
N ALA A 215 -11.27 -13.50 0.00
CA ALA A 215 -11.10 -12.13 -0.47
C ALA A 215 -12.42 -11.35 -0.62
N ILE A 216 -13.56 -12.02 -0.60
CA ILE A 216 -14.87 -11.37 -0.51
C ILE A 216 -15.02 -10.51 0.76
N ASN A 217 -14.26 -10.80 1.80
CA ASN A 217 -14.24 -10.06 3.06
C ASN A 217 -13.29 -8.83 3.01
N LEU A 218 -12.55 -8.64 1.91
CA LEU A 218 -11.70 -7.50 1.73
C LEU A 218 -12.45 -6.31 1.14
N ARG A 219 -12.08 -5.13 1.57
CA ARG A 219 -12.60 -3.87 1.05
C ARG A 219 -11.41 -2.96 0.69
N PRO A 220 -11.41 -2.24 -0.45
CA PRO A 220 -10.46 -1.16 -0.67
C PRO A 220 -10.48 -0.16 0.48
N VAL A 221 -9.31 0.32 0.91
CA VAL A 221 -9.17 1.23 2.05
C VAL A 221 -9.87 2.58 1.82
N ALA A 222 -9.98 2.99 0.56
CA ALA A 222 -10.58 4.25 0.15
C ALA A 222 -11.30 4.12 -1.19
N ARG A 223 -12.11 5.13 -1.51
CA ARG A 223 -12.90 5.19 -2.75
C ARG A 223 -12.06 5.02 -4.02
N GLY A 224 -10.83 5.55 -4.02
CA GLY A 224 -9.90 5.45 -5.16
C GLY A 224 -9.57 4.01 -5.56
N GLY A 225 -9.44 3.11 -4.59
CA GLY A 225 -9.15 1.70 -4.85
C GLY A 225 -10.25 0.97 -5.61
N HIS A 226 -11.50 1.42 -5.54
CA HIS A 226 -12.58 0.83 -6.34
C HIS A 226 -12.42 1.03 -7.85
N TYR A 227 -11.61 2.01 -8.28
CA TYR A 227 -11.27 2.22 -9.69
C TYR A 227 -10.17 1.29 -10.19
N ASN A 228 -9.36 0.70 -9.32
CA ASN A 228 -8.23 -0.17 -9.65
C ASN A 228 -8.74 -1.60 -9.94
N LYS A 229 -8.93 -1.91 -11.22
CA LYS A 229 -9.53 -3.17 -11.69
C LYS A 229 -8.52 -4.12 -12.36
N GLY A 230 -7.23 -3.78 -12.37
CA GLY A 230 -6.17 -4.60 -12.94
C GLY A 230 -6.08 -4.57 -14.47
N GLU A 231 -6.76 -3.63 -15.15
CA GLU A 231 -6.77 -3.61 -16.61
C GLU A 231 -5.38 -3.43 -17.22
N GLY A 232 -4.56 -2.52 -16.66
CA GLY A 232 -3.19 -2.29 -17.16
C GLY A 232 -2.32 -3.53 -17.04
N ILE A 233 -2.43 -4.24 -15.93
CA ILE A 233 -1.71 -5.50 -15.72
C ILE A 233 -2.16 -6.53 -16.76
N ARG A 234 -3.47 -6.75 -16.90
CA ARG A 234 -4.01 -7.73 -17.87
C ARG A 234 -3.64 -7.39 -19.31
N MET A 235 -3.81 -6.13 -19.74
CA MET A 235 -3.46 -5.70 -21.09
C MET A 235 -1.99 -6.00 -21.43
N ALA A 236 -1.09 -5.82 -20.49
CA ALA A 236 0.33 -6.11 -20.71
C ALA A 236 0.62 -7.62 -20.70
N LEU A 237 0.03 -8.38 -19.76
CA LEU A 237 0.17 -9.84 -19.73
C LEU A 237 -0.36 -10.48 -21.03
N ASP A 238 -1.47 -9.96 -21.60
CA ASP A 238 -2.05 -10.45 -22.84
C ASP A 238 -1.12 -10.32 -24.07
N ILE A 239 -0.14 -9.41 -24.02
CA ILE A 239 0.88 -9.23 -25.06
C ILE A 239 2.24 -9.82 -24.69
N GLY A 240 2.29 -10.67 -23.64
CA GLY A 240 3.49 -11.43 -23.25
C GLY A 240 4.39 -10.77 -22.19
N ALA A 241 3.93 -9.73 -21.49
CA ALA A 241 4.68 -9.17 -20.37
C ALA A 241 4.91 -10.21 -19.26
N ALA A 242 6.03 -10.14 -18.58
CA ALA A 242 6.32 -10.95 -17.40
C ALA A 242 5.62 -10.35 -16.15
N PRO A 243 5.00 -11.20 -15.32
CA PRO A 243 4.48 -10.78 -14.02
C PRO A 243 5.62 -10.57 -13.02
N ASN A 244 5.40 -9.73 -12.01
CA ASN A 244 6.31 -9.55 -10.88
C ASN A 244 5.54 -9.19 -9.61
N GLY A 245 6.20 -9.36 -8.44
CA GLY A 245 5.56 -9.14 -7.15
C GLY A 245 4.64 -10.29 -6.74
N ASP A 246 4.15 -10.24 -5.52
CA ASP A 246 3.32 -11.29 -4.94
C ASP A 246 1.83 -11.03 -5.24
N PHE A 247 1.29 -11.73 -6.23
CA PHE A 247 -0.14 -11.63 -6.60
C PHE A 247 -1.08 -12.13 -5.49
N GLY A 248 -0.61 -13.01 -4.61
CA GLY A 248 -1.37 -13.53 -3.47
C GLY A 248 -1.40 -12.60 -2.26
N SER A 249 -0.68 -11.49 -2.31
CA SER A 249 -0.54 -10.57 -1.19
C SER A 249 -0.95 -9.13 -1.53
N TYR A 250 -1.25 -8.38 -0.48
CA TYR A 250 -1.69 -7.00 -0.54
C TYR A 250 -1.27 -6.27 0.74
N HIS A 251 -1.21 -4.96 0.73
CA HIS A 251 -1.00 -4.15 1.92
C HIS A 251 -2.31 -4.11 2.73
N ALA A 252 -2.26 -4.67 3.95
CA ALA A 252 -3.40 -4.82 4.83
C ALA A 252 -3.43 -3.73 5.91
N GLU A 253 -4.58 -3.06 6.09
CA GLU A 253 -4.82 -2.13 7.20
C GLU A 253 -6.06 -2.49 8.00
N PRO A 254 -6.01 -2.34 9.37
CA PRO A 254 -7.15 -2.62 10.24
C PRO A 254 -8.14 -1.46 10.19
N ILE A 255 -9.31 -1.62 9.59
CA ILE A 255 -10.29 -0.56 9.45
C ILE A 255 -11.62 -0.88 10.13
N ASP A 256 -12.34 0.17 10.54
CA ASP A 256 -13.74 0.07 10.96
C ASP A 256 -14.65 -0.05 9.73
N PRO A 257 -15.33 -1.21 9.52
CA PRO A 257 -16.18 -1.41 8.36
C PRO A 257 -17.43 -0.52 8.33
N ARG A 258 -17.80 0.11 9.43
CA ARG A 258 -18.97 0.99 9.55
C ARG A 258 -18.70 2.39 8.99
N SER A 259 -17.42 2.79 8.92
CA SER A 259 -17.03 4.12 8.47
C SER A 259 -17.00 4.21 6.94
N GLY A 260 -17.46 5.35 6.41
CA GLY A 260 -17.34 5.72 5.01
C GLY A 260 -16.15 6.62 4.70
N LEU A 261 -15.36 6.98 5.71
CA LEU A 261 -14.15 7.78 5.53
C LEU A 261 -13.11 7.01 4.71
N ALA A 262 -12.19 7.75 4.13
CA ALA A 262 -10.96 7.17 3.60
C ALA A 262 -10.06 6.75 4.78
N GLU A 263 -9.51 5.53 4.71
CA GLU A 263 -8.56 5.01 5.70
C GLU A 263 -9.08 5.13 7.16
N PRO A 264 -10.26 4.57 7.50
CA PRO A 264 -10.80 4.64 8.86
C PRO A 264 -10.11 3.61 9.78
N ALA A 265 -8.78 3.71 9.86
CA ALA A 265 -7.92 2.76 10.54
C ALA A 265 -8.08 2.78 12.06
N ILE A 266 -7.99 1.61 12.68
CA ILE A 266 -8.00 1.42 14.13
C ILE A 266 -6.62 0.92 14.58
N PHE A 267 -5.70 1.85 14.76
CA PHE A 267 -4.33 1.56 15.21
C PHE A 267 -4.17 1.53 16.74
N THR A 268 -5.26 1.66 17.48
CA THR A 268 -5.27 1.58 18.96
C THR A 268 -5.35 0.15 19.49
N PHE A 269 -5.44 -0.86 18.63
CA PHE A 269 -5.57 -2.27 19.01
C PHE A 269 -4.45 -2.78 19.95
N PRO A 270 -3.21 -2.25 19.98
CA PRO A 270 -2.21 -2.70 20.93
C PRO A 270 -2.58 -2.46 22.40
N TYR A 271 -3.46 -1.51 22.68
CA TYR A 271 -3.87 -1.14 24.02
C TYR A 271 -5.13 -1.88 24.50
N GLY A 272 -5.68 -2.78 23.70
CA GLY A 272 -6.88 -3.57 24.02
C GLY A 272 -6.69 -5.05 23.76
N VAL A 273 -7.81 -5.74 23.59
CA VAL A 273 -7.90 -7.17 23.30
C VAL A 273 -8.65 -7.36 22.00
N LEU A 274 -8.12 -8.15 21.08
CA LEU A 274 -8.77 -8.53 19.83
C LEU A 274 -9.49 -9.88 20.00
N VAL A 275 -10.79 -9.88 19.73
CA VAL A 275 -11.61 -11.11 19.79
C VAL A 275 -12.29 -11.37 18.45
N ASN A 276 -12.40 -12.64 18.09
CA ASN A 276 -13.11 -13.10 16.88
C ASN A 276 -14.62 -13.33 17.15
N LYS A 277 -15.36 -13.80 16.15
CA LYS A 277 -16.80 -14.15 16.24
C LYS A 277 -17.13 -15.22 17.28
N GLN A 278 -16.16 -16.00 17.73
CA GLN A 278 -16.30 -16.98 18.78
C GLN A 278 -16.06 -16.40 20.19
N GLY A 279 -15.82 -15.09 20.30
CA GLY A 279 -15.49 -14.43 21.56
C GLY A 279 -14.08 -14.77 22.07
N GLN A 280 -13.18 -15.22 21.19
CA GLN A 280 -11.84 -15.72 21.55
C GLN A 280 -10.72 -14.83 21.02
N ARG A 281 -9.66 -14.65 21.81
CA ARG A 281 -8.38 -14.06 21.33
C ARG A 281 -7.70 -15.02 20.36
N PHE A 282 -7.02 -14.49 19.36
CA PHE A 282 -6.38 -15.27 18.29
C PHE A 282 -4.97 -14.79 17.94
N THR A 283 -4.50 -13.68 18.49
CA THR A 283 -3.20 -13.09 18.17
C THR A 283 -2.59 -12.38 19.37
N ASP A 284 -1.29 -12.08 19.30
CA ASP A 284 -0.64 -11.06 20.11
C ASP A 284 -1.00 -9.69 19.52
N GLU A 285 -1.74 -8.87 20.25
CA GLU A 285 -2.15 -7.54 19.80
C GLU A 285 -0.98 -6.54 19.80
N ALA A 286 0.08 -6.84 20.54
CA ALA A 286 1.18 -5.91 20.78
C ALA A 286 2.56 -6.60 20.78
N PRO A 287 2.96 -7.27 19.66
CA PRO A 287 4.28 -7.89 19.57
C PRO A 287 5.41 -6.84 19.48
N GLY A 288 5.07 -5.58 19.25
CA GLY A 288 5.96 -4.44 19.16
C GLY A 288 5.19 -3.17 18.85
N THR A 289 5.85 -2.23 18.20
CA THR A 289 5.22 -0.95 17.78
C THR A 289 4.18 -1.17 16.68
N VAL A 290 3.15 -0.34 16.66
CA VAL A 290 2.02 -0.51 15.76
C VAL A 290 2.47 -0.44 14.30
N ASP A 291 3.36 0.46 13.95
CA ASP A 291 3.86 0.66 12.58
C ASP A 291 4.65 -0.54 12.03
N ALA A 292 5.26 -1.34 12.90
CA ALA A 292 5.99 -2.54 12.50
C ALA A 292 5.09 -3.77 12.38
N HIS A 293 3.93 -3.80 13.06
CA HIS A 293 3.17 -5.04 13.25
C HIS A 293 1.70 -4.96 12.79
N TYR A 294 1.17 -3.75 12.46
CA TYR A 294 -0.25 -3.61 12.11
C TYR A 294 -0.66 -4.51 10.93
N GLU A 295 0.19 -4.65 9.92
CA GLU A 295 -0.12 -5.47 8.75
C GLU A 295 -0.25 -6.95 9.14
N ASN A 296 0.69 -7.48 9.93
CA ASN A 296 0.64 -8.86 10.39
C ASN A 296 -0.58 -9.12 11.28
N VAL A 297 -0.92 -8.22 12.19
CA VAL A 297 -2.11 -8.33 13.03
C VAL A 297 -3.37 -8.28 12.19
N THR A 298 -3.43 -7.39 11.19
CA THR A 298 -4.56 -7.27 10.28
C THR A 298 -4.76 -8.52 9.42
N ARG A 299 -3.68 -9.18 8.98
CA ARG A 299 -3.75 -10.47 8.29
C ARG A 299 -4.31 -11.56 9.20
N ARG A 300 -3.99 -11.57 10.51
CA ARG A 300 -4.62 -12.46 11.49
C ARG A 300 -6.11 -12.20 11.66
N ILE A 301 -6.56 -10.95 11.55
CA ILE A 301 -8.00 -10.62 11.52
C ILE A 301 -8.65 -11.20 10.26
N TYR A 302 -8.03 -11.03 9.10
CA TYR A 302 -8.52 -11.57 7.83
C TYR A 302 -8.68 -13.10 7.85
N GLU A 303 -7.81 -13.81 8.56
CA GLU A 303 -7.87 -15.27 8.73
C GLU A 303 -9.04 -15.74 9.62
N GLN A 304 -9.68 -14.82 10.37
CA GLN A 304 -10.80 -15.18 11.22
C GLN A 304 -12.08 -15.40 10.41
N ARG A 305 -13.04 -16.10 10.99
CA ARG A 305 -14.35 -16.32 10.36
C ARG A 305 -14.96 -14.99 9.91
N ASP A 306 -15.35 -14.91 8.64
CA ASP A 306 -15.90 -13.74 7.97
C ASP A 306 -14.93 -12.53 7.92
N GLY A 307 -13.63 -12.74 8.20
CA GLY A 307 -12.58 -11.71 8.12
C GLY A 307 -12.76 -10.55 9.11
N ILE A 308 -13.45 -10.77 10.23
CA ILE A 308 -13.78 -9.71 11.21
C ILE A 308 -13.34 -10.08 12.62
N ALA A 309 -12.92 -9.07 13.38
CA ALA A 309 -12.67 -9.13 14.81
C ALA A 309 -13.20 -7.85 15.48
N TRP A 310 -13.17 -7.82 16.79
CA TRP A 310 -13.51 -6.64 17.59
C TRP A 310 -12.34 -6.29 18.49
N LEU A 311 -11.94 -5.03 18.46
CA LEU A 311 -11.10 -4.46 19.51
C LEU A 311 -11.98 -4.15 20.72
N ILE A 312 -11.59 -4.64 21.90
CA ILE A 312 -12.22 -4.32 23.17
C ILE A 312 -11.20 -3.60 24.06
N VAL A 313 -11.56 -2.42 24.53
CA VAL A 313 -10.82 -1.65 25.54
C VAL A 313 -11.76 -1.25 26.68
N ASP A 314 -11.22 -0.76 27.77
CA ASP A 314 -12.00 -0.18 28.87
C ASP A 314 -11.72 1.33 29.04
N ALA A 315 -12.31 1.94 30.08
CA ALA A 315 -12.19 3.37 30.34
C ALA A 315 -10.73 3.86 30.46
N ARG A 316 -9.78 2.97 30.77
CA ARG A 316 -8.34 3.31 30.89
C ARG A 316 -7.64 3.52 29.54
N ILE A 317 -8.36 3.41 28.41
CA ILE A 317 -7.80 3.86 27.13
C ILE A 317 -7.44 5.34 27.17
N ASP A 318 -8.10 6.14 28.02
CA ASP A 318 -7.83 7.56 28.20
C ASP A 318 -6.44 7.84 28.82
N ASP A 319 -5.78 6.84 29.41
CA ASP A 319 -4.38 6.93 29.84
C ASP A 319 -3.38 6.95 28.66
N VAL A 320 -3.83 6.60 27.44
CA VAL A 320 -3.00 6.62 26.25
C VAL A 320 -3.11 8.00 25.58
N PRO A 321 -2.03 8.79 25.59
CA PRO A 321 -2.07 10.15 25.01
C PRO A 321 -2.48 10.14 23.54
N ASN A 322 -3.45 10.99 23.19
CA ASN A 322 -3.95 11.16 21.81
C ASN A 322 -4.46 9.86 21.13
N TRP A 323 -4.94 8.88 21.88
CA TRP A 323 -5.42 7.62 21.33
C TRP A 323 -6.46 7.79 20.22
N GLN A 324 -7.27 8.87 20.27
CA GLN A 324 -8.27 9.20 19.24
C GLN A 324 -7.65 9.41 17.85
N LYS A 325 -6.39 9.87 17.79
CA LYS A 325 -5.67 9.98 16.51
C LYS A 325 -5.32 8.64 15.89
N GLY A 326 -5.32 7.58 16.70
CA GLY A 326 -5.12 6.21 16.24
C GLY A 326 -6.41 5.46 15.92
N SER A 327 -7.57 6.02 16.26
CA SER A 327 -8.88 5.49 15.91
C SER A 327 -9.53 6.47 14.92
N ARG A 328 -9.17 6.33 13.64
CA ARG A 328 -9.50 7.30 12.56
C ARG A 328 -10.91 7.12 12.00
N THR A 329 -11.80 6.51 12.73
CA THR A 329 -13.20 6.31 12.34
C THR A 329 -14.09 7.46 12.79
N ASP A 330 -15.13 7.79 12.01
CA ASP A 330 -16.23 8.69 12.38
C ASP A 330 -17.33 7.95 13.16
N GLN A 331 -17.20 6.64 13.35
CA GLN A 331 -18.18 5.84 14.05
C GLN A 331 -17.84 5.73 15.54
N PRO A 332 -18.79 6.03 16.44
CA PRO A 332 -18.54 5.87 17.87
C PRO A 332 -18.32 4.41 18.24
N PRO A 333 -17.55 4.14 19.31
CA PRO A 333 -17.44 2.80 19.87
C PRO A 333 -18.80 2.27 20.32
N ILE A 334 -18.97 0.95 20.20
CA ILE A 334 -20.06 0.24 20.84
C ILE A 334 -19.72 0.17 22.34
N LYS A 335 -20.63 0.67 23.20
CA LYS A 335 -20.34 0.88 24.62
C LYS A 335 -21.26 0.04 25.49
N ALA A 336 -20.72 -0.53 26.57
CA ALA A 336 -21.49 -1.25 27.61
C ALA A 336 -20.83 -1.11 28.99
N ASP A 337 -21.60 -1.36 30.05
CA ASP A 337 -21.11 -1.28 31.42
C ASP A 337 -20.63 -2.65 31.97
N SER A 338 -20.85 -3.73 31.24
CA SER A 338 -20.29 -5.06 31.52
C SER A 338 -19.88 -5.79 30.24
N ILE A 339 -19.03 -6.81 30.36
CA ILE A 339 -18.59 -7.66 29.24
C ILE A 339 -19.76 -8.46 28.66
N GLU A 340 -20.68 -8.93 29.51
CA GLU A 340 -21.89 -9.65 29.10
C GLU A 340 -22.78 -8.76 28.23
N ALA A 341 -23.05 -7.52 28.69
CA ALA A 341 -23.85 -6.55 27.94
C ALA A 341 -23.13 -6.10 26.63
N LEU A 342 -21.79 -6.09 26.65
CA LEU A 342 -21.02 -5.82 25.43
C LEU A 342 -21.18 -6.99 24.43
N ALA A 343 -21.05 -8.24 24.90
CA ALA A 343 -21.23 -9.42 24.07
C ALA A 343 -22.57 -9.45 23.35
N GLU A 344 -23.68 -9.13 24.06
CA GLU A 344 -25.03 -9.02 23.47
C GLU A 344 -25.07 -7.97 22.35
N LYS A 345 -24.47 -6.79 22.56
CA LYS A 345 -24.43 -5.72 21.56
C LYS A 345 -23.57 -6.05 20.33
N LEU A 346 -22.57 -6.91 20.52
CA LEU A 346 -21.66 -7.36 19.45
C LEU A 346 -22.16 -8.63 18.73
N ASP A 347 -23.24 -9.23 19.19
CA ASP A 347 -23.75 -10.54 18.72
C ASP A 347 -22.67 -11.64 18.86
N LEU A 348 -21.99 -11.66 20.02
CA LEU A 348 -20.97 -12.63 20.38
C LEU A 348 -21.46 -13.58 21.46
N PRO A 349 -20.96 -14.84 21.53
CA PRO A 349 -21.25 -15.76 22.61
C PRO A 349 -20.79 -15.18 23.97
N ALA A 350 -21.73 -14.81 24.84
CA ALA A 350 -21.45 -14.08 26.08
C ALA A 350 -20.54 -14.89 27.00
N ASP A 351 -20.83 -16.18 27.22
CA ASP A 351 -20.02 -17.03 28.09
C ASP A 351 -18.57 -17.14 27.61
N ALA A 352 -18.36 -17.31 26.28
CA ALA A 352 -17.04 -17.43 25.70
C ALA A 352 -16.26 -16.11 25.79
N LEU A 353 -16.92 -14.97 25.57
CA LEU A 353 -16.27 -13.66 25.72
C LEU A 353 -15.89 -13.39 27.19
N CYS A 354 -16.80 -13.66 28.13
CA CYS A 354 -16.53 -13.49 29.57
C CYS A 354 -15.37 -14.37 30.02
N GLU A 355 -15.33 -15.65 29.62
CA GLU A 355 -14.22 -16.55 29.91
C GLU A 355 -12.90 -16.02 29.31
N THR A 356 -12.91 -15.56 28.05
CA THR A 356 -11.73 -15.00 27.38
C THR A 356 -11.18 -13.78 28.13
N MET A 357 -12.06 -12.86 28.51
CA MET A 357 -11.66 -11.65 29.25
C MET A 357 -11.16 -11.97 30.66
N ALA A 358 -11.81 -12.89 31.35
CA ALA A 358 -11.38 -13.35 32.69
C ALA A 358 -9.97 -13.98 32.64
N ARG A 359 -9.74 -14.88 31.67
CA ARG A 359 -8.42 -15.51 31.45
C ARG A 359 -7.35 -14.49 31.09
N TYR A 360 -7.67 -13.55 30.21
CA TYR A 360 -6.76 -12.47 29.84
C TYR A 360 -6.40 -11.61 31.06
N ASN A 361 -7.40 -11.16 31.82
CA ASN A 361 -7.20 -10.33 33.02
C ASN A 361 -6.36 -11.04 34.09
N ALA A 362 -6.61 -12.32 34.30
CA ALA A 362 -5.84 -13.13 35.25
C ALA A 362 -4.38 -13.37 34.82
N ALA A 363 -4.10 -13.30 33.51
CA ALA A 363 -2.75 -13.47 32.98
C ALA A 363 -1.92 -12.16 32.98
N CYS A 364 -2.55 -11.01 33.19
CA CYS A 364 -1.86 -9.73 33.27
C CYS A 364 -1.03 -9.68 34.57
N VAL A 365 0.19 -9.16 34.49
CA VAL A 365 1.07 -8.97 35.63
C VAL A 365 1.10 -7.50 36.03
N GLU A 366 1.39 -7.24 37.31
CA GLU A 366 1.59 -5.88 37.79
C GLU A 366 2.88 -5.28 37.20
N GLY A 367 2.82 -4.01 36.80
CA GLY A 367 3.95 -3.30 36.25
C GLY A 367 3.61 -1.86 35.86
N ALA A 368 4.63 -1.12 35.46
CA ALA A 368 4.47 0.26 35.03
C ALA A 368 3.99 0.30 33.57
N PHE A 369 2.77 0.77 33.33
CA PHE A 369 2.25 1.02 32.01
C PHE A 369 2.87 2.27 31.40
N LYS A 370 3.51 2.13 30.24
CA LYS A 370 4.17 3.20 29.50
C LYS A 370 3.68 3.21 28.05
N PRO A 371 2.59 3.91 27.76
CA PRO A 371 1.92 3.83 26.45
C PRO A 371 2.78 4.27 25.26
N LEU A 372 3.80 5.11 25.48
CA LEU A 372 4.68 5.63 24.46
C LEU A 372 6.07 4.95 24.43
N GLU A 373 6.21 3.81 25.11
CA GLU A 373 7.43 2.99 25.09
C GLU A 373 7.04 1.50 24.99
N LYS A 374 7.91 0.65 24.48
CA LYS A 374 7.75 -0.79 24.64
C LYS A 374 8.01 -1.13 26.09
N ASP A 375 6.94 -1.29 26.86
CA ASP A 375 7.03 -1.41 28.32
C ASP A 375 7.35 -2.82 28.82
N GLY A 376 7.22 -3.84 27.94
CA GLY A 376 7.42 -5.24 28.32
C GLY A 376 6.35 -5.79 29.28
N LEU A 377 5.27 -5.04 29.52
CA LEU A 377 4.15 -5.48 30.35
C LEU A 377 3.37 -6.55 29.60
N ALA A 378 3.75 -7.80 29.80
CA ALA A 378 3.28 -8.97 29.06
C ALA A 378 2.35 -9.84 29.89
N THR A 379 1.52 -10.65 29.22
CA THR A 379 0.74 -11.71 29.89
C THR A 379 1.61 -12.92 30.23
N GLN A 380 1.26 -13.64 31.28
CA GLN A 380 1.92 -14.88 31.70
C GLN A 380 0.99 -16.08 31.54
N GLY A 381 1.51 -17.16 30.95
CA GLY A 381 0.76 -18.42 30.78
C GLY A 381 -0.43 -18.37 29.83
N LEU A 382 -0.53 -17.33 29.00
CA LEU A 382 -1.61 -17.15 28.03
C LEU A 382 -1.15 -17.48 26.61
N THR A 383 -2.00 -18.15 25.83
CA THR A 383 -1.76 -18.44 24.43
C THR A 383 -2.98 -17.99 23.60
N PRO A 384 -2.81 -17.11 22.58
CA PRO A 384 -1.57 -16.37 22.30
C PRO A 384 -1.18 -15.41 23.43
N PRO A 385 0.12 -15.09 23.61
CA PRO A 385 0.55 -14.09 24.59
C PRO A 385 0.12 -12.68 24.15
N LYS A 386 0.28 -11.70 25.04
CA LYS A 386 0.38 -10.29 24.69
C LYS A 386 1.71 -9.78 25.24
N SER A 387 2.55 -9.23 24.34
CA SER A 387 3.96 -8.96 24.66
C SER A 387 4.22 -7.62 25.33
N HIS A 388 3.34 -6.62 25.07
CA HIS A 388 3.44 -5.27 25.62
C HIS A 388 2.06 -4.75 26.00
N TRP A 389 2.02 -3.73 26.85
CA TRP A 389 0.81 -3.00 27.26
C TRP A 389 -0.33 -3.88 27.74
N ALA A 390 0.01 -5.04 28.34
CA ALA A 390 -0.96 -5.98 28.88
C ALA A 390 -1.48 -5.49 30.23
N ARG A 391 -2.59 -4.75 30.22
CA ARG A 391 -3.34 -4.36 31.43
C ARG A 391 -4.67 -5.13 31.47
N PRO A 392 -5.19 -5.46 32.65
CA PRO A 392 -6.55 -5.99 32.76
C PRO A 392 -7.55 -5.05 32.05
N VAL A 393 -8.56 -5.60 31.44
CA VAL A 393 -9.69 -4.86 30.83
C VAL A 393 -10.89 -5.14 31.72
N ASP A 394 -11.03 -4.36 32.82
CA ASP A 394 -11.98 -4.59 33.92
C ASP A 394 -12.59 -3.29 34.50
N CYS A 395 -12.34 -2.13 33.85
CA CYS A 395 -12.83 -0.83 34.29
C CYS A 395 -13.90 -0.29 33.34
N ALA A 396 -15.17 -0.42 33.70
CA ALA A 396 -16.27 0.12 32.88
C ALA A 396 -16.13 1.65 32.66
N PRO A 397 -16.65 2.20 31.56
CA PRO A 397 -17.32 1.50 30.47
C PRO A 397 -16.35 0.74 29.55
N PHE A 398 -16.85 -0.38 29.01
CA PHE A 398 -16.17 -1.13 27.96
C PHE A 398 -16.53 -0.56 26.60
N LEU A 399 -15.55 -0.45 25.71
CA LEU A 399 -15.68 0.13 24.37
C LEU A 399 -15.22 -0.90 23.35
N ALA A 400 -15.96 -1.04 22.24
CA ALA A 400 -15.57 -1.94 21.16
C ALA A 400 -15.71 -1.30 19.79
N TRP A 401 -14.79 -1.66 18.87
CA TRP A 401 -14.87 -1.36 17.45
C TRP A 401 -14.75 -2.66 16.64
N PRO A 402 -15.62 -2.89 15.66
CA PRO A 402 -15.39 -3.95 14.68
C PRO A 402 -14.20 -3.56 13.79
N ILE A 403 -13.39 -4.54 13.44
CA ILE A 403 -12.22 -4.37 12.59
C ILE A 403 -12.23 -5.44 11.51
N ILE A 404 -12.06 -5.03 10.26
CA ILE A 404 -11.77 -5.90 9.11
C ILE A 404 -10.45 -5.53 8.48
N SER A 405 -9.92 -6.41 7.61
CA SER A 405 -8.80 -6.06 6.75
C SER A 405 -9.27 -5.21 5.59
N ALA A 406 -8.69 -4.02 5.44
CA ALA A 406 -8.74 -3.29 4.18
C ALA A 406 -7.61 -3.76 3.26
N ASN A 407 -7.88 -3.72 1.94
CA ASN A 407 -6.86 -3.82 0.91
C ASN A 407 -6.47 -2.41 0.48
N VAL A 408 -5.27 -1.98 0.87
CA VAL A 408 -4.76 -0.64 0.54
C VAL A 408 -4.26 -0.60 -0.90
N PHE A 409 -3.51 -1.63 -1.30
CA PHE A 409 -3.06 -1.88 -2.66
C PHE A 409 -2.55 -3.32 -2.81
N THR A 410 -2.55 -3.85 -4.03
CA THR A 410 -2.08 -5.20 -4.35
C THR A 410 -0.59 -5.22 -4.68
N PHE A 411 0.10 -6.35 -4.43
CA PHE A 411 1.55 -6.44 -4.64
C PHE A 411 1.92 -6.96 -6.03
N GLY A 412 1.04 -7.77 -6.63
CA GLY A 412 1.24 -8.30 -7.97
C GLY A 412 1.09 -7.23 -9.04
N GLY A 413 1.99 -7.24 -10.02
CA GLY A 413 2.03 -6.32 -11.13
C GLY A 413 2.93 -6.81 -12.26
N LEU A 414 3.50 -5.90 -13.02
CA LEU A 414 4.36 -6.18 -14.16
C LEU A 414 5.84 -6.16 -13.75
N LYS A 415 6.65 -7.00 -14.37
CA LYS A 415 8.11 -6.91 -14.32
C LYS A 415 8.56 -5.70 -15.13
N VAL A 416 9.41 -4.88 -14.52
CA VAL A 416 10.03 -3.74 -15.19
C VAL A 416 11.53 -3.71 -14.89
N ASP A 417 12.30 -3.04 -15.72
CA ASP A 417 13.70 -2.73 -15.45
C ASP A 417 13.88 -1.37 -14.74
N ARG A 418 15.12 -0.99 -14.44
CA ARG A 418 15.48 0.27 -13.79
C ARG A 418 14.96 1.54 -14.48
N HIS A 419 14.60 1.46 -15.75
CA HIS A 419 14.02 2.55 -16.56
C HIS A 419 12.50 2.46 -16.66
N ALA A 420 11.88 1.58 -15.87
CA ALA A 420 10.45 1.28 -15.89
C ALA A 420 9.92 0.72 -17.22
N ARG A 421 10.80 0.16 -18.10
CA ARG A 421 10.36 -0.56 -19.29
C ARG A 421 9.75 -1.90 -18.88
N VAL A 422 8.60 -2.23 -19.44
CA VAL A 422 7.97 -3.54 -19.18
C VAL A 422 8.79 -4.64 -19.87
N ILE A 423 9.09 -5.71 -19.12
CA ILE A 423 9.86 -6.87 -19.58
C ILE A 423 8.90 -7.99 -20.00
N ASP A 424 9.20 -8.67 -21.10
CA ASP A 424 8.47 -9.86 -21.52
C ASP A 424 8.97 -11.15 -20.81
N GLN A 425 8.30 -12.27 -21.08
CA GLN A 425 8.66 -13.56 -20.49
C GLN A 425 10.02 -14.12 -20.97
N ASP A 426 10.58 -13.54 -22.03
CA ASP A 426 11.93 -13.84 -22.53
C ASP A 426 13.01 -12.92 -21.96
N GLY A 427 12.67 -12.06 -20.98
CA GLY A 427 13.60 -11.12 -20.36
C GLY A 427 13.99 -9.91 -21.21
N ARG A 428 13.16 -9.55 -22.22
CA ARG A 428 13.39 -8.41 -23.10
C ARG A 428 12.40 -7.29 -22.84
N ALA A 429 12.83 -6.06 -23.00
CA ALA A 429 11.92 -4.94 -22.90
C ALA A 429 10.94 -4.91 -24.07
N ILE A 430 9.63 -4.76 -23.79
CA ILE A 430 8.59 -4.57 -24.80
C ILE A 430 8.70 -3.15 -25.33
N PRO A 431 9.02 -2.96 -26.63
CA PRO A 431 9.23 -1.62 -27.17
C PRO A 431 7.98 -0.75 -27.07
N GLY A 432 8.15 0.47 -26.57
CA GLY A 432 7.06 1.45 -26.41
C GLY A 432 6.17 1.22 -25.19
N LEU A 433 6.46 0.26 -24.30
CA LEU A 433 5.66 -0.03 -23.11
C LEU A 433 6.44 0.18 -21.81
N TYR A 434 5.84 0.92 -20.88
CA TYR A 434 6.36 1.23 -19.56
C TYR A 434 5.29 0.98 -18.50
N ALA A 435 5.70 0.72 -17.26
CA ALA A 435 4.78 0.65 -16.12
C ALA A 435 5.39 1.31 -14.88
N ALA A 436 4.54 1.97 -14.09
CA ALA A 436 4.96 2.66 -12.88
C ALA A 436 3.87 2.59 -11.80
N GLY A 437 4.25 2.86 -10.56
CA GLY A 437 3.36 2.79 -9.42
C GLY A 437 2.92 1.36 -9.13
N GLU A 438 1.69 1.17 -8.72
CA GLU A 438 1.16 -0.14 -8.35
C GLU A 438 1.01 -1.11 -9.53
N THR A 439 0.95 -0.60 -10.76
CA THR A 439 0.94 -1.44 -11.96
C THR A 439 2.25 -2.24 -12.14
N MET A 440 3.36 -1.79 -11.54
CA MET A 440 4.60 -2.57 -11.43
C MET A 440 4.66 -3.33 -10.11
N GLY A 441 5.01 -4.62 -10.14
CA GLY A 441 5.17 -5.46 -8.96
C GLY A 441 6.59 -5.38 -8.40
N ILE A 442 6.74 -4.99 -7.11
CA ILE A 442 8.03 -5.00 -6.44
C ILE A 442 7.94 -5.47 -4.99
N TYR A 443 6.73 -5.66 -4.47
CA TYR A 443 6.52 -6.12 -3.10
C TYR A 443 6.20 -7.61 -3.07
N TYR A 444 6.69 -8.24 -2.00
CA TYR A 444 6.45 -9.65 -1.74
C TYR A 444 6.08 -9.80 -0.26
N ARG A 445 5.21 -10.77 0.04
CA ARG A 445 4.80 -11.15 1.38
C ARG A 445 4.34 -10.00 2.28
N THR A 446 5.19 -8.99 2.54
CA THR A 446 4.91 -7.88 3.45
C THR A 446 5.32 -6.55 2.83
N TYR A 447 4.56 -5.49 3.10
CA TYR A 447 4.82 -4.16 2.58
C TYR A 447 6.05 -3.51 3.23
N THR A 448 6.95 -3.00 2.43
CA THR A 448 8.00 -2.10 2.90
C THR A 448 7.43 -0.71 3.10
N GLY A 449 7.04 -0.41 4.32
CA GLY A 449 6.25 0.78 4.68
C GLY A 449 6.80 2.10 4.14
N SER A 450 5.89 3.00 3.77
CA SER A 450 6.19 4.36 3.28
C SER A 450 6.97 4.43 1.96
N THR A 451 6.88 3.40 1.10
CA THR A 451 7.59 3.35 -0.19
C THR A 451 6.68 3.40 -1.40
N SER A 452 5.37 3.12 -1.27
CA SER A 452 4.46 2.98 -2.42
C SER A 452 4.27 4.28 -3.21
N VAL A 453 4.09 5.41 -2.54
CA VAL A 453 3.95 6.73 -3.17
C VAL A 453 5.26 7.15 -3.83
N LEU A 454 6.39 6.97 -3.12
CA LEU A 454 7.73 7.26 -3.62
C LEU A 454 8.06 6.43 -4.87
N ARG A 455 7.75 5.10 -4.85
CA ARG A 455 7.84 4.23 -6.02
C ARG A 455 7.10 4.81 -7.22
N GLY A 456 5.87 5.25 -7.01
CA GLY A 456 5.05 5.85 -8.06
C GLY A 456 5.71 7.09 -8.66
N ALA A 457 6.18 8.01 -7.83
CA ALA A 457 6.84 9.24 -8.28
C ALA A 457 8.14 8.94 -9.03
N VAL A 458 9.01 8.11 -8.47
CA VAL A 458 10.32 7.79 -9.04
C VAL A 458 10.16 7.09 -10.40
N PHE A 459 9.44 5.97 -10.45
CA PHE A 459 9.34 5.19 -11.69
C PHE A 459 8.42 5.81 -12.73
N GLY A 460 7.42 6.63 -12.33
CA GLY A 460 6.69 7.46 -13.28
C GLY A 460 7.61 8.44 -14.00
N ARG A 461 8.51 9.09 -13.25
CA ARG A 461 9.50 10.00 -13.79
C ARG A 461 10.54 9.28 -14.67
N GLN A 462 11.08 8.13 -14.23
CA GLN A 462 12.04 7.33 -14.99
C GLN A 462 11.45 6.82 -16.32
N ALA A 463 10.21 6.32 -16.30
CA ALA A 463 9.50 5.92 -17.51
C ALA A 463 9.43 7.05 -18.54
N ALA A 464 9.07 8.25 -18.10
CA ALA A 464 8.93 9.41 -18.99
C ALA A 464 10.27 9.90 -19.54
N LEU A 465 11.32 9.94 -18.70
CA LEU A 465 12.68 10.32 -19.14
C LEU A 465 13.18 9.35 -20.21
N HIS A 466 13.11 8.05 -19.93
CA HIS A 466 13.55 7.04 -20.89
C HIS A 466 12.72 7.07 -22.17
N ALA A 467 11.40 7.14 -22.07
CA ALA A 467 10.52 7.24 -23.25
C ALA A 467 10.87 8.44 -24.13
N SER A 468 11.29 9.54 -23.53
CA SER A 468 11.67 10.79 -24.21
C SER A 468 13.12 10.80 -24.71
N GLY A 469 13.87 9.69 -24.60
CA GLY A 469 15.26 9.59 -25.02
C GLY A 469 16.24 10.37 -24.13
N ARG A 470 15.85 10.66 -22.90
CA ARG A 470 16.67 11.34 -21.88
C ARG A 470 16.91 10.36 -20.73
N THR A 471 18.02 9.67 -20.77
CA THR A 471 18.50 8.88 -19.60
C THR A 471 19.35 9.79 -18.73
N GLN A 472 19.08 9.81 -17.42
CA GLN A 472 19.98 10.40 -16.40
C GLN A 472 21.04 9.40 -16.02
#